data_c7f7d614575fbfa4999af0b3298e644b
#
_entry.id   c7f7d614575fbfa4999af0b3298e644b
#
_cell.length_a   1.000
_cell.length_b   1.000
_cell.length_c   1.000
_cell.angle_alpha   90.00
_cell.angle_beta   90.00
_cell.angle_gamma   90.00
#
_symmetry.space_group_name_H-M   'P 1'
#
loop_
_entity.id
_entity.type
_entity.pdbx_description
1 polymer ?
#
loop_
_entity_poly.entity_id
_entity_poly.type
_entity_poly.pdbx_seq_one_letter_code
_entity_poly.pdbx_strand_id
1 'polypeptide(L)'
;MEHATAHRLAQEIRQSEEYQTYHALKEEVMADETTAALLKEYKKLQLRLQMVAVSGTQPDNDDMQRFQGISALLFGKLEVSQYLLAEMRLQQEVAGILRIITDAADIDMGMGQ
;
A
#
# COMPACT_ATOMS: atom_id res chain seq x y z
N MET A 1 6.07 21.90 -19.79
CA MET A 1 6.70 21.58 -18.49
C MET A 1 7.59 20.36 -18.64
N GLU A 2 8.82 20.46 -18.23
CA GLU A 2 9.76 19.35 -18.34
C GLU A 2 9.67 18.43 -17.12
N HIS A 3 9.98 17.16 -17.32
CA HIS A 3 9.83 16.15 -16.28
C HIS A 3 11.16 15.57 -15.79
N ALA A 4 12.29 16.19 -16.14
CA ALA A 4 13.61 15.68 -15.77
C ALA A 4 13.79 15.57 -14.26
N THR A 5 13.32 16.58 -13.53
CA THR A 5 13.42 16.58 -12.05
C THR A 5 12.52 15.51 -11.44
N ALA A 6 11.34 15.26 -12.03
CA ALA A 6 10.46 14.21 -11.59
C ALA A 6 11.11 12.83 -11.77
N HIS A 7 11.81 12.62 -12.89
CA HIS A 7 12.54 11.38 -13.12
C HIS A 7 13.69 11.20 -12.14
N ARG A 8 14.37 12.29 -11.81
CA ARG A 8 15.42 12.25 -10.78
C ARG A 8 14.86 11.87 -9.43
N LEU A 9 13.73 12.46 -9.06
CA LEU A 9 13.05 12.12 -7.80
C LEU A 9 12.66 10.64 -7.77
N ALA A 10 12.15 10.11 -8.87
CA ALA A 10 11.81 8.69 -8.97
C ALA A 10 13.03 7.80 -8.71
N GLN A 11 14.19 8.18 -9.24
CA GLN A 11 15.45 7.45 -8.99
C GLN A 11 15.87 7.55 -7.53
N GLU A 12 15.72 8.72 -6.92
CA GLU A 12 16.04 8.89 -5.51
C GLU A 12 15.15 8.01 -4.63
N ILE A 13 13.88 7.87 -4.98
CA ILE A 13 12.97 6.98 -4.28
C ILE A 13 13.46 5.54 -4.37
N ARG A 14 13.86 5.09 -5.57
CA ARG A 14 14.37 3.72 -5.76
C ARG A 14 15.66 3.46 -4.99
N GLN A 15 16.47 4.48 -4.77
CA GLN A 15 17.72 4.37 -4.03
C GLN A 15 17.53 4.55 -2.54
N SER A 16 16.34 4.93 -2.10
CA SER A 16 16.06 5.17 -0.69
C SER A 16 16.06 3.85 0.09
N GLU A 17 16.38 3.96 1.37
CA GLU A 17 16.35 2.82 2.29
C GLU A 17 14.93 2.27 2.40
N GLU A 18 13.94 3.12 2.44
CA GLU A 18 12.53 2.73 2.52
C GLU A 18 12.13 1.85 1.35
N TYR A 19 12.51 2.24 0.13
CA TYR A 19 12.21 1.44 -1.05
C TYR A 19 12.98 0.12 -1.05
N GLN A 20 14.27 0.15 -0.72
CA GLN A 20 15.09 -1.05 -0.73
C GLN A 20 14.57 -2.09 0.26
N THR A 21 14.18 -1.65 1.46
CA THR A 21 13.59 -2.53 2.46
C THR A 21 12.28 -3.13 1.98
N TYR A 22 11.39 -2.29 1.45
CA TYR A 22 10.11 -2.72 0.92
C TYR A 22 10.28 -3.74 -0.20
N HIS A 23 11.16 -3.43 -1.15
CA HIS A 23 11.36 -4.29 -2.33
C HIS A 23 11.91 -5.66 -1.95
N ALA A 24 12.89 -5.71 -1.04
CA ALA A 24 13.47 -6.96 -0.59
C ALA A 24 12.42 -7.84 0.11
N LEU A 25 11.61 -7.23 0.98
CA LEU A 25 10.55 -7.96 1.67
C LEU A 25 9.47 -8.43 0.69
N LYS A 26 9.15 -7.61 -0.29
CA LYS A 26 8.18 -7.98 -1.32
C LYS A 26 8.62 -9.21 -2.09
N GLU A 27 9.88 -9.26 -2.51
CA GLU A 27 10.40 -10.42 -3.23
C GLU A 27 10.34 -11.68 -2.38
N GLU A 28 10.69 -11.57 -1.11
CA GLU A 28 10.64 -12.69 -0.18
C GLU A 28 9.22 -13.22 0.00
N VAL A 29 8.28 -12.32 0.25
CA VAL A 29 6.88 -12.67 0.50
C VAL A 29 6.22 -13.24 -0.75
N MET A 30 6.48 -12.65 -1.90
CA MET A 30 5.87 -13.07 -3.17
C MET A 30 6.48 -14.34 -3.75
N ALA A 31 7.61 -14.79 -3.22
CA ALA A 31 8.21 -16.05 -3.64
C ALA A 31 7.36 -17.26 -3.27
N ASP A 32 6.55 -17.16 -2.23
CA ASP A 32 5.60 -18.20 -1.85
C ASP A 32 4.26 -17.94 -2.55
N GLU A 33 3.86 -18.84 -3.44
CA GLU A 33 2.65 -18.66 -4.25
C GLU A 33 1.38 -18.55 -3.40
N THR A 34 1.29 -19.33 -2.33
CA THR A 34 0.13 -19.29 -1.43
C THR A 34 0.04 -17.94 -0.73
N THR A 35 1.15 -17.45 -0.21
CA THR A 35 1.21 -16.15 0.46
C THR A 35 0.87 -15.03 -0.53
N ALA A 36 1.42 -15.10 -1.74
CA ALA A 36 1.13 -14.10 -2.77
C ALA A 36 -0.36 -14.05 -3.11
N ALA A 37 -1.01 -15.21 -3.23
CA ALA A 37 -2.42 -15.29 -3.52
C ALA A 37 -3.26 -14.73 -2.36
N LEU A 38 -2.89 -15.05 -1.13
CA LEU A 38 -3.58 -14.53 0.07
C LEU A 38 -3.44 -13.01 0.18
N LEU A 39 -2.26 -12.47 -0.13
CA LEU A 39 -2.04 -11.03 -0.11
C LEU A 39 -2.88 -10.32 -1.16
N LYS A 40 -2.98 -10.89 -2.36
CA LYS A 40 -3.81 -10.34 -3.42
C LYS A 40 -5.27 -10.26 -2.98
N GLU A 41 -5.78 -11.34 -2.40
CA GLU A 41 -7.15 -11.38 -1.89
C GLU A 41 -7.35 -10.43 -0.73
N TYR A 42 -6.38 -10.33 0.17
CA TYR A 42 -6.39 -9.42 1.31
C TYR A 42 -6.56 -7.97 0.84
N LYS A 43 -5.72 -7.55 -0.10
CA LYS A 43 -5.77 -6.17 -0.61
C LYS A 43 -7.07 -5.87 -1.34
N LYS A 44 -7.58 -6.84 -2.07
CA LYS A 44 -8.86 -6.72 -2.79
C LYS A 44 -10.01 -6.53 -1.80
N LEU A 45 -10.06 -7.34 -0.75
CA LEU A 45 -11.09 -7.24 0.29
C LEU A 45 -10.96 -5.94 1.08
N GLN A 46 -9.73 -5.54 1.39
CA GLN A 46 -9.47 -4.29 2.09
C GLN A 46 -10.04 -3.10 1.30
N LEU A 47 -9.77 -3.06 0.00
CA LEU A 47 -10.28 -2.00 -0.86
C LEU A 47 -11.81 -2.01 -0.90
N ARG A 48 -12.41 -3.19 -1.03
CA ARG A 48 -13.87 -3.34 -1.08
C ARG A 48 -14.51 -2.85 0.22
N LEU A 49 -13.94 -3.21 1.36
CA LEU A 49 -14.45 -2.77 2.66
C LEU A 49 -14.30 -1.26 2.86
N GLN A 50 -13.20 -0.69 2.37
CA GLN A 50 -13.00 0.76 2.42
C GLN A 50 -14.05 1.49 1.58
N MET A 51 -14.36 0.98 0.39
CA MET A 51 -15.37 1.59 -0.48
C MET A 51 -16.76 1.52 0.14
N VAL A 52 -17.09 0.41 0.79
CA VAL A 52 -18.36 0.27 1.50
C VAL A 52 -18.45 1.27 2.65
N ALA A 53 -17.38 1.46 3.39
CA ALA A 53 -17.35 2.42 4.50
C ALA A 53 -17.57 3.85 3.99
N VAL A 54 -16.98 4.19 2.85
CA VAL A 54 -17.14 5.53 2.26
C VAL A 54 -18.57 5.75 1.78
N SER A 55 -19.20 4.72 1.22
CA SER A 55 -20.58 4.82 0.72
C SER A 55 -21.63 4.81 1.83
N GLY A 56 -21.25 4.49 3.07
CA GLY A 56 -22.15 4.47 4.21
C GLY A 56 -23.04 3.24 4.28
N THR A 57 -22.77 2.23 3.46
CA THR A 57 -23.52 0.98 3.48
C THR A 57 -22.90 -0.02 4.45
N GLN A 58 -23.64 -1.07 4.77
CA GLN A 58 -23.16 -2.15 5.63
C GLN A 58 -22.22 -3.07 4.85
N PRO A 59 -21.08 -3.48 5.43
CA PRO A 59 -20.24 -4.46 4.77
C PRO A 59 -20.91 -5.83 4.73
N ASP A 60 -20.59 -6.60 3.70
CA ASP A 60 -21.04 -7.97 3.55
C ASP A 60 -20.38 -8.84 4.64
N ASN A 61 -21.21 -9.64 5.35
CA ASN A 61 -20.69 -10.52 6.40
C ASN A 61 -19.66 -11.52 5.88
N ASP A 62 -19.89 -12.06 4.68
CA ASP A 62 -18.94 -13.01 4.07
C ASP A 62 -17.62 -12.33 3.79
N ASP A 63 -17.63 -11.11 3.28
CA ASP A 63 -16.40 -10.34 3.04
C ASP A 63 -15.67 -10.07 4.35
N MET A 64 -16.39 -9.69 5.39
CA MET A 64 -15.79 -9.45 6.73
C MET A 64 -15.13 -10.69 7.28
N GLN A 65 -15.82 -11.84 7.21
CA GLN A 65 -15.28 -13.11 7.73
C GLN A 65 -14.05 -13.55 6.93
N ARG A 66 -14.11 -13.43 5.61
CA ARG A 66 -12.97 -13.76 4.75
C ARG A 66 -11.78 -12.86 5.04
N PHE A 67 -12.03 -11.57 5.20
CA PHE A 67 -10.98 -10.62 5.52
C PHE A 67 -10.30 -10.95 6.85
N GLN A 68 -11.10 -11.26 7.88
CA GLN A 68 -10.58 -11.62 9.20
C GLN A 68 -9.77 -12.91 9.13
N GLY A 69 -10.26 -13.93 8.41
CA GLY A 69 -9.58 -15.20 8.26
C GLY A 69 -8.26 -15.07 7.53
N ILE A 70 -8.25 -14.34 6.42
CA ILE A 70 -7.04 -14.11 5.64
C ILE A 70 -6.04 -13.28 6.44
N SER A 71 -6.52 -12.26 7.15
CA SER A 71 -5.67 -11.43 8.01
C SER A 71 -4.96 -12.26 9.07
N ALA A 72 -5.69 -13.18 9.71
CA ALA A 72 -5.10 -14.04 10.74
C ALA A 72 -3.99 -14.91 10.16
N LEU A 73 -4.22 -15.49 8.96
CA LEU A 73 -3.21 -16.31 8.31
C LEU A 73 -1.98 -15.50 7.92
N LEU A 74 -2.18 -14.31 7.34
CA LEU A 74 -1.09 -13.47 6.87
C LEU A 74 -0.27 -12.91 8.03
N PHE A 75 -0.93 -12.35 9.04
CA PHE A 75 -0.24 -11.73 10.16
C PHE A 75 0.38 -12.75 11.13
N GLY A 76 0.10 -14.03 10.91
CA GLY A 76 0.82 -15.11 11.59
C GLY A 76 2.25 -15.28 11.05
N LYS A 77 2.58 -14.67 9.91
CA LYS A 77 3.91 -14.73 9.31
C LYS A 77 4.62 -13.41 9.54
N LEU A 78 5.78 -13.46 10.18
CA LEU A 78 6.54 -12.25 10.51
C LEU A 78 6.93 -11.45 9.27
N GLU A 79 7.39 -12.13 8.22
CA GLU A 79 7.83 -11.48 6.99
C GLU A 79 6.69 -10.74 6.30
N VAL A 80 5.44 -11.22 6.42
CA VAL A 80 4.29 -10.53 5.86
C VAL A 80 4.00 -9.25 6.63
N SER A 81 4.04 -9.30 7.95
CA SER A 81 3.84 -8.12 8.79
C SER A 81 4.90 -7.06 8.49
N GLN A 82 6.15 -7.49 8.35
CA GLN A 82 7.25 -6.59 8.01
C GLN A 82 7.07 -5.97 6.63
N TYR A 83 6.64 -6.76 5.66
CA TYR A 83 6.38 -6.30 4.31
C TYR A 83 5.27 -5.23 4.30
N LEU A 84 4.15 -5.49 4.97
CA LEU A 84 3.03 -4.56 4.98
C LEU A 84 3.39 -3.26 5.72
N LEU A 85 4.19 -3.36 6.78
CA LEU A 85 4.68 -2.17 7.48
C LEU A 85 5.62 -1.34 6.59
N ALA A 86 6.53 -2.01 5.87
CA ALA A 86 7.45 -1.34 4.96
C ALA A 86 6.69 -0.67 3.82
N GLU A 87 5.65 -1.33 3.29
CA GLU A 87 4.79 -0.76 2.26
C GLU A 87 4.11 0.51 2.77
N MET A 88 3.56 0.47 3.98
CA MET A 88 2.89 1.62 4.57
C MET A 88 3.86 2.80 4.75
N ARG A 89 5.07 2.53 5.21
CA ARG A 89 6.09 3.58 5.38
C ARG A 89 6.46 4.23 4.05
N LEU A 90 6.64 3.41 3.02
CA LEU A 90 6.94 3.92 1.68
C LEU A 90 5.77 4.75 1.14
N GLN A 91 4.54 4.26 1.33
CA GLN A 91 3.35 5.00 0.92
C GLN A 91 3.26 6.36 1.60
N GLN A 92 3.60 6.44 2.88
CA GLN A 92 3.59 7.70 3.63
C GLN A 92 4.63 8.68 3.08
N GLU A 93 5.82 8.18 2.72
CA GLU A 93 6.85 9.02 2.12
C GLU A 93 6.40 9.55 0.76
N VAL A 94 5.84 8.70 -0.09
CA VAL A 94 5.34 9.10 -1.40
C VAL A 94 4.18 10.09 -1.25
N ALA A 95 3.27 9.85 -0.31
CA ALA A 95 2.16 10.76 -0.05
C ALA A 95 2.65 12.15 0.40
N GLY A 96 3.70 12.19 1.21
CA GLY A 96 4.32 13.45 1.61
C GLY A 96 4.90 14.22 0.44
N ILE A 97 5.56 13.52 -0.47
CA ILE A 97 6.11 14.13 -1.69
C ILE A 97 4.98 14.68 -2.56
N LEU A 98 3.91 13.89 -2.74
CA LEU A 98 2.76 14.34 -3.52
C LEU A 98 2.11 15.58 -2.92
N ARG A 99 2.04 15.65 -1.59
CA ARG A 99 1.51 16.84 -0.91
C ARG A 99 2.34 18.09 -1.22
N ILE A 100 3.67 17.94 -1.21
CA ILE A 100 4.57 19.05 -1.56
C ILE A 100 4.26 19.55 -2.97
N ILE A 101 4.07 18.62 -3.90
CA ILE A 101 3.78 18.94 -5.30
C ILE A 101 2.40 19.61 -5.45
N THR A 102 1.37 19.04 -4.82
CA THR A 102 0.01 19.55 -4.93
C THR A 102 -0.13 20.90 -4.24
N ASP A 103 0.57 21.11 -3.13
CA ASP A 103 0.59 22.41 -2.45
C ASP A 103 1.23 23.48 -3.34
N ALA A 104 2.33 23.14 -4.01
CA ALA A 104 3.00 24.06 -4.90
C ALA A 104 2.12 24.42 -6.10
N ALA A 105 1.33 23.47 -6.59
CA ALA A 105 0.42 23.69 -7.72
C ALA A 105 -0.91 24.30 -7.31
N ASP A 106 -1.17 24.38 -5.99
CA ASP A 106 -2.43 24.92 -5.44
C ASP A 106 -3.65 24.17 -6.00
N ILE A 107 -3.56 22.82 -6.07
CA ILE A 107 -4.65 21.98 -6.54
C ILE A 107 -4.98 20.91 -5.51
N ASP A 108 -6.21 20.41 -5.57
CA ASP A 108 -6.66 19.31 -4.74
C ASP A 108 -6.77 18.04 -5.60
N MET A 109 -5.98 17.04 -5.24
CA MET A 109 -5.97 15.77 -5.95
C MET A 109 -6.85 14.71 -5.26
N GLY A 110 -7.57 15.10 -4.20
CA GLY A 110 -8.42 14.17 -3.48
C GLY A 110 -7.66 13.13 -2.70
N MET A 111 -6.41 13.44 -2.34
CA MET A 111 -5.51 12.46 -1.72
C MET A 111 -5.30 12.78 -0.25
N GLY A 112 -6.25 12.40 0.61
CA GLY A 112 -6.06 12.38 2.05
C GLY A 112 -5.57 13.69 2.66
N GLN A 113 -6.41 14.63 2.77
CA GLN A 113 -6.09 15.93 3.33
C GLN A 113 -5.94 15.90 4.83
#